data_cd718b97047b82703fd6a44e3369fe3c
#
_entry.id   cd718b97047b82703fd6a44e3369fe3c
#
_cell.length_a   1.000
_cell.length_b   1.000
_cell.length_c   1.000
_cell.angle_alpha   90.00
_cell.angle_beta   90.00
_cell.angle_gamma   90.00
#
_symmetry.space_group_name_H-M   'P 1'
#
loop_
_entity.id
_entity.type
_entity.pdbx_description
1 polymer ?
#
loop_
_entity_poly.entity_id
_entity_poly.type
_entity_poly.pdbx_seq_one_letter_code
_entity_poly.pdbx_strand_id
1 'polypeptide(L)'
;MTKTETRQAVLNRDNCRCRACGFSDSLTMEVDHIVPRTLGGSNDIDNLQALCSFCNNTKANIQIPELPIREACDGFGDQAEVTENRLNFRQHIADIRQQQTEELTGKASEWKTSGARTLTIRTRLDKLTTSGIVENILQNIK
;
A
#
# COMPACT_ATOMS: atom_id res chain seq x y z
N MET A 1 11.35 -3.13 21.31
CA MET A 1 10.74 -1.81 21.08
C MET A 1 9.23 -1.87 21.26
N THR A 2 8.67 -0.94 21.98
CA THR A 2 7.22 -0.78 22.10
C THR A 2 6.64 -0.20 20.80
N LYS A 3 5.30 -0.30 20.63
CA LYS A 3 4.63 0.35 19.48
C LYS A 3 4.90 1.85 19.41
N THR A 4 4.94 2.52 20.57
CA THR A 4 5.20 3.97 20.65
C THR A 4 6.62 4.30 20.22
N GLU A 5 7.61 3.53 20.66
CA GLU A 5 9.01 3.71 20.26
C GLU A 5 9.21 3.44 18.76
N THR A 6 8.61 2.38 18.24
CA THR A 6 8.66 2.06 16.82
C THR A 6 8.03 3.18 15.98
N ARG A 7 6.85 3.67 16.39
CA ARG A 7 6.19 4.81 15.76
C ARG A 7 7.09 6.05 15.75
N GLN A 8 7.68 6.39 16.88
CA GLN A 8 8.55 7.57 16.99
C GLN A 8 9.80 7.42 16.13
N ALA A 9 10.39 6.23 16.09
CA ALA A 9 11.57 5.95 15.24
C ALA A 9 11.25 6.13 13.75
N VAL A 10 10.10 5.62 13.28
CA VAL A 10 9.66 5.79 11.89
C VAL A 10 9.40 7.26 11.57
N LEU A 11 8.66 7.97 12.43
CA LEU A 11 8.37 9.39 12.21
C LEU A 11 9.64 10.25 12.21
N ASN A 12 10.57 9.98 13.09
CA ASN A 12 11.86 10.69 13.12
C ASN A 12 12.68 10.44 11.84
N ARG A 13 12.78 9.18 11.42
CA ARG A 13 13.47 8.82 10.17
C ARG A 13 12.85 9.50 8.95
N ASP A 14 11.51 9.56 8.90
CA ASP A 14 10.77 10.09 7.76
C ASP A 14 10.47 11.61 7.89
N ASN A 15 11.11 12.29 8.86
CA ASN A 15 10.98 13.74 9.11
C ASN A 15 9.53 14.17 9.40
N CYS A 16 8.72 13.32 10.03
CA CYS A 16 7.29 13.55 10.26
C CYS A 16 6.55 13.96 8.98
N ARG A 17 6.96 13.43 7.84
CA ARG A 17 6.46 13.83 6.53
C ARG A 17 5.95 12.62 5.76
N CYS A 18 4.77 12.75 5.16
CA CYS A 18 4.20 11.71 4.30
C CYS A 18 5.13 11.43 3.12
N ARG A 19 5.60 10.20 3.01
CA ARG A 19 6.49 9.81 1.90
C ARG A 19 5.81 9.93 0.53
N ALA A 20 4.50 9.76 0.46
CA ALA A 20 3.76 9.82 -0.80
C ALA A 20 3.50 11.25 -1.27
N CYS A 21 2.93 12.13 -0.42
CA CYS A 21 2.50 13.45 -0.86
C CYS A 21 3.33 14.62 -0.30
N GLY A 22 4.12 14.39 0.74
CA GLY A 22 4.91 15.43 1.36
C GLY A 22 4.18 16.26 2.43
N PHE A 23 2.93 15.94 2.76
CA PHE A 23 2.23 16.55 3.90
C PHE A 23 2.99 16.26 5.19
N SER A 24 3.12 17.25 6.06
CA SER A 24 3.82 17.14 7.34
C SER A 24 2.94 17.58 8.49
N ASP A 25 2.70 16.68 9.43
CA ASP A 25 2.02 16.95 10.69
C ASP A 25 2.38 15.84 11.69
N SER A 26 3.18 16.15 12.69
CA SER A 26 3.62 15.18 13.70
C SER A 26 2.48 14.56 14.52
N LEU A 27 1.32 15.23 14.59
CA LEU A 27 0.17 14.77 15.36
C LEU A 27 -0.71 13.78 14.60
N THR A 28 -0.80 13.92 13.28
CA THR A 28 -1.75 13.15 12.45
C THR A 28 -1.09 12.15 11.51
N MET A 29 0.25 12.11 11.44
CA MET A 29 0.96 11.10 10.65
C MET A 29 0.62 9.69 11.12
N GLU A 30 0.42 8.80 10.18
CA GLU A 30 0.22 7.37 10.41
C GLU A 30 1.47 6.57 10.05
N VAL A 31 1.65 5.42 10.67
CA VAL A 31 2.69 4.46 10.31
C VAL A 31 2.03 3.31 9.58
N ASP A 32 2.46 3.08 8.36
CA ASP A 32 1.92 2.07 7.47
C ASP A 32 2.97 1.01 7.14
N HIS A 33 2.51 -0.19 6.79
CA HIS A 33 3.37 -1.27 6.32
C HIS A 33 3.60 -1.17 4.82
N ILE A 34 4.87 -1.12 4.39
CA ILE A 34 5.24 -1.13 2.96
C ILE A 34 4.72 -2.40 2.30
N VAL A 35 5.09 -3.56 2.85
CA VAL A 35 4.44 -4.83 2.57
C VAL A 35 3.31 -5.02 3.58
N PRO A 36 2.05 -5.03 3.16
CA PRO A 36 0.91 -5.17 4.07
C PRO A 36 1.01 -6.41 4.95
N ARG A 37 0.53 -6.33 6.18
CA ARG A 37 0.47 -7.48 7.10
C ARG A 37 -0.32 -8.65 6.52
N THR A 38 -1.38 -8.35 5.79
CA THR A 38 -2.20 -9.36 5.08
C THR A 38 -1.42 -10.14 4.02
N LEU A 39 -0.30 -9.59 3.53
CA LEU A 39 0.61 -10.21 2.58
C LEU A 39 1.92 -10.68 3.22
N GLY A 40 1.95 -10.80 4.55
CA GLY A 40 3.11 -11.31 5.29
C GLY A 40 4.14 -10.26 5.69
N GLY A 41 3.80 -8.98 5.60
CA GLY A 41 4.70 -7.88 6.00
C GLY A 41 5.03 -7.90 7.49
N SER A 42 6.31 -7.67 7.81
CA SER A 42 6.80 -7.62 9.18
C SER A 42 6.51 -6.28 9.86
N ASN A 43 6.69 -6.24 11.19
CA ASN A 43 6.65 -5.01 11.99
C ASN A 43 8.02 -4.35 12.14
N ASP A 44 9.02 -4.79 11.39
CA ASP A 44 10.35 -4.19 11.41
C ASP A 44 10.31 -2.76 10.87
N ILE A 45 11.15 -1.89 11.41
CA ILE A 45 11.20 -0.47 11.01
C ILE A 45 11.40 -0.32 9.50
N ASP A 46 12.18 -1.21 8.89
CA ASP A 46 12.45 -1.20 7.45
C ASP A 46 11.20 -1.50 6.59
N ASN A 47 10.19 -2.15 7.16
CA ASN A 47 8.91 -2.38 6.50
C ASN A 47 7.84 -1.36 6.87
N LEU A 48 8.19 -0.30 7.57
CA LEU A 48 7.26 0.73 8.03
C LEU A 48 7.61 2.09 7.40
N GLN A 49 6.59 2.89 7.14
CA GLN A 49 6.73 4.22 6.55
C GLN A 49 5.71 5.20 7.12
N ALA A 50 6.04 6.49 7.09
CA ALA A 50 5.12 7.55 7.47
C ALA A 50 4.23 7.95 6.29
N LEU A 51 2.94 7.91 6.47
CA LEU A 51 1.94 8.39 5.51
C LEU A 51 0.92 9.29 6.23
N CYS A 52 0.37 10.26 5.52
CA CYS A 52 -0.83 10.96 6.01
C CYS A 52 -2.06 10.05 5.86
N SER A 53 -3.14 10.36 6.55
CA SER A 53 -4.37 9.55 6.50
C SER A 53 -4.93 9.43 5.08
N PHE A 54 -4.85 10.48 4.26
CA PHE A 54 -5.28 10.42 2.86
C PHE A 54 -4.50 9.38 2.06
N CYS A 55 -3.17 9.43 2.11
CA CYS A 55 -2.33 8.49 1.35
C CYS A 55 -2.39 7.07 1.91
N ASN A 56 -2.49 6.93 3.23
CA ASN A 56 -2.66 5.63 3.86
C ASN A 56 -3.97 4.95 3.44
N ASN A 57 -5.08 5.69 3.45
CA ASN A 57 -6.37 5.19 2.98
C ASN A 57 -6.36 4.88 1.48
N THR A 58 -5.70 5.71 0.68
CA THR A 58 -5.56 5.49 -0.76
C THR A 58 -4.78 4.21 -1.06
N LYS A 59 -3.67 3.98 -0.37
CA LYS A 59 -2.85 2.78 -0.53
C LYS A 59 -3.59 1.53 -0.08
N ALA A 60 -4.33 1.61 1.01
CA ALA A 60 -4.99 0.47 1.65
C ALA A 60 -4.00 -0.71 1.84
N ASN A 61 -4.38 -1.93 1.49
CA ASN A 61 -3.55 -3.13 1.60
C ASN A 61 -2.81 -3.46 0.28
N ILE A 62 -2.56 -2.46 -0.55
CA ILE A 62 -1.79 -2.65 -1.79
C ILE A 62 -0.30 -2.57 -1.45
N GLN A 63 0.46 -3.57 -1.88
CA GLN A 63 1.91 -3.50 -1.81
C GLN A 63 2.43 -2.57 -2.91
N ILE A 64 3.26 -1.60 -2.51
CA ILE A 64 3.89 -0.66 -3.43
C ILE A 64 5.41 -0.72 -3.24
N PRO A 65 6.20 -0.26 -4.23
CA PRO A 65 7.62 -0.03 -4.02
C PRO A 65 7.86 0.95 -2.87
N GLU A 66 9.01 0.83 -2.21
CA GLU A 66 9.40 1.76 -1.16
C GLU A 66 9.43 3.19 -1.70
N LEU A 67 8.75 4.10 -0.99
CA LEU A 67 8.73 5.52 -1.34
C LEU A 67 9.96 6.23 -0.75
N PRO A 68 10.47 7.26 -1.43
CA PRO A 68 11.63 8.00 -0.93
C PRO A 68 11.28 8.77 0.35
N ILE A 69 12.27 8.88 1.25
CA ILE A 69 12.19 9.77 2.40
C ILE A 69 12.32 11.22 1.89
N ARG A 70 11.40 12.08 2.28
CA ARG A 70 11.43 13.50 1.93
C ARG A 70 12.21 14.30 2.96
N GLU A 71 12.87 15.36 2.52
CA GLU A 71 13.56 16.28 3.41
C GLU A 71 12.58 16.93 4.39
N ALA A 72 13.09 17.30 5.57
CA ALA A 72 12.31 18.03 6.56
C ALA A 72 11.83 19.37 5.99
N CYS A 73 10.63 19.80 6.37
CA CYS A 73 10.07 21.06 5.97
C CYS A 73 9.46 21.79 7.17
N ASP A 74 9.27 23.11 7.03
CA ASP A 74 8.55 23.90 8.01
C ASP A 74 7.03 23.77 7.79
N GLY A 75 6.25 23.81 8.89
CA GLY A 75 4.80 23.72 8.84
C GLY A 75 4.28 22.42 8.25
N PHE A 76 3.25 22.51 7.44
CA PHE A 76 2.53 21.34 6.88
C PHE A 76 3.00 20.92 5.49
N GLY A 77 4.05 21.53 4.96
CA GLY A 77 4.51 21.36 3.58
C GLY A 77 3.79 22.31 2.60
N ASP A 78 4.27 22.35 1.37
CA ASP A 78 3.64 23.14 0.30
C ASP A 78 2.30 22.50 -0.11
N GLN A 79 1.20 23.20 0.10
CA GLN A 79 -0.14 22.65 -0.10
C GLN A 79 -0.48 22.38 -1.57
N ALA A 80 0.06 23.18 -2.50
CA ALA A 80 -0.13 22.93 -3.92
C ALA A 80 0.61 21.66 -4.35
N GLU A 81 1.86 21.48 -3.91
CA GLU A 81 2.65 20.28 -4.14
C GLU A 81 2.00 19.04 -3.51
N VAL A 82 1.54 19.16 -2.27
CA VAL A 82 0.85 18.07 -1.56
C VAL A 82 -0.40 17.63 -2.34
N THR A 83 -1.20 18.57 -2.83
CA THR A 83 -2.40 18.27 -3.60
C THR A 83 -2.07 17.53 -4.90
N GLU A 84 -1.10 18.01 -5.65
CA GLU A 84 -0.64 17.39 -6.89
C GLU A 84 -0.09 15.98 -6.62
N ASN A 85 0.76 15.83 -5.62
CA ASN A 85 1.33 14.54 -5.24
C ASN A 85 0.26 13.54 -4.80
N ARG A 86 -0.79 13.99 -4.11
CA ARG A 86 -1.93 13.13 -3.73
C ARG A 86 -2.68 12.60 -4.95
N LEU A 87 -2.92 13.45 -5.95
CA LEU A 87 -3.56 13.04 -7.20
C LEU A 87 -2.69 12.03 -7.96
N ASN A 88 -1.39 12.31 -8.06
CA ASN A 88 -0.44 11.41 -8.71
C ASN A 88 -0.33 10.06 -7.98
N PHE A 89 -0.31 10.06 -6.65
CA PHE A 89 -0.28 8.85 -5.85
C PHE A 89 -1.56 8.03 -6.02
N ARG A 90 -2.71 8.67 -6.04
CA ARG A 90 -4.00 8.02 -6.29
C ARG A 90 -4.02 7.31 -7.66
N GLN A 91 -3.52 7.97 -8.70
CA GLN A 91 -3.40 7.37 -10.03
C GLN A 91 -2.41 6.21 -10.02
N HIS A 92 -1.27 6.37 -9.37
CA HIS A 92 -0.26 5.32 -9.23
C HIS A 92 -0.82 4.05 -8.56
N ILE A 93 -1.58 4.22 -7.49
CA ILE A 93 -2.26 3.09 -6.81
C ILE A 93 -3.30 2.43 -7.72
N ALA A 94 -4.06 3.21 -8.48
CA ALA A 94 -5.02 2.68 -9.45
C ALA A 94 -4.33 1.84 -10.53
N ASP A 95 -3.20 2.32 -11.04
CA ASP A 95 -2.40 1.61 -12.07
C ASP A 95 -1.83 0.29 -11.52
N ILE A 96 -1.27 0.31 -10.31
CA ILE A 96 -0.77 -0.91 -9.65
C ILE A 96 -1.89 -1.92 -9.46
N ARG A 97 -3.05 -1.47 -8.98
CA ARG A 97 -4.22 -2.34 -8.78
C ARG A 97 -4.68 -2.97 -10.09
N GLN A 98 -4.70 -2.21 -11.17
CA GLN A 98 -5.05 -2.72 -12.49
C GLN A 98 -4.04 -3.77 -12.96
N GLN A 99 -2.74 -3.49 -12.88
CA GLN A 99 -1.68 -4.43 -13.28
C GLN A 99 -1.76 -5.74 -12.48
N GLN A 100 -1.95 -5.66 -11.17
CA GLN A 100 -2.10 -6.84 -10.32
C GLN A 100 -3.34 -7.66 -10.71
N THR A 101 -4.46 -6.98 -10.98
CA THR A 101 -5.69 -7.63 -11.41
C THR A 101 -5.47 -8.38 -12.73
N GLU A 102 -4.85 -7.76 -13.72
CA GLU A 102 -4.59 -8.36 -15.03
C GLU A 102 -3.65 -9.57 -14.92
N GLU A 103 -2.53 -9.41 -14.21
CA GLU A 103 -1.55 -10.49 -14.01
C GLU A 103 -2.17 -11.69 -13.29
N LEU A 104 -2.87 -11.44 -12.18
CA LEU A 104 -3.46 -12.51 -11.38
C LEU A 104 -4.68 -13.13 -12.06
N THR A 105 -5.40 -12.39 -12.90
CA THR A 105 -6.47 -12.94 -13.74
C THR A 105 -5.90 -13.95 -14.72
N GLY A 106 -4.76 -13.65 -15.35
CA GLY A 106 -4.05 -14.58 -16.22
C GLY A 106 -3.66 -15.87 -15.51
N LYS A 107 -3.04 -15.76 -14.33
CA LYS A 107 -2.67 -16.92 -13.48
C LYS A 107 -3.88 -17.75 -13.06
N ALA A 108 -4.95 -17.09 -12.61
CA ALA A 108 -6.16 -17.76 -12.18
C ALA A 108 -6.83 -18.51 -13.34
N SER A 109 -6.82 -17.94 -14.55
CA SER A 109 -7.32 -18.59 -15.76
C SER A 109 -6.52 -19.85 -16.11
N GLU A 110 -5.19 -19.79 -15.97
CA GLU A 110 -4.31 -20.97 -16.16
C GLU A 110 -4.62 -22.05 -15.14
N TRP A 111 -4.77 -21.71 -13.86
CA TRP A 111 -5.13 -22.68 -12.81
C TRP A 111 -6.50 -23.33 -13.08
N LYS A 112 -7.45 -22.56 -13.55
CA LYS A 112 -8.78 -23.06 -13.92
C LYS A 112 -8.71 -24.05 -15.10
N THR A 113 -7.96 -23.68 -16.14
CA THR A 113 -7.72 -24.54 -17.30
C THR A 113 -7.02 -25.85 -16.90
N SER A 114 -6.14 -25.82 -15.92
CA SER A 114 -5.47 -26.98 -15.34
C SER A 114 -6.36 -27.80 -14.41
N GLY A 115 -7.65 -27.45 -14.23
CA GLY A 115 -8.62 -28.19 -13.42
C GLY A 115 -8.73 -27.76 -11.97
N ALA A 116 -8.13 -26.62 -11.56
CA ALA A 116 -8.25 -26.11 -10.20
C ALA A 116 -9.70 -25.68 -9.90
N ARG A 117 -10.21 -26.07 -8.73
CA ARG A 117 -11.53 -25.64 -8.24
C ARG A 117 -11.50 -24.17 -7.82
N THR A 118 -12.64 -23.48 -7.94
CA THR A 118 -12.79 -22.07 -7.56
C THR A 118 -12.27 -21.78 -6.14
N LEU A 119 -12.55 -22.64 -5.17
CA LEU A 119 -12.06 -22.49 -3.80
C LEU A 119 -10.52 -22.54 -3.71
N THR A 120 -9.88 -23.42 -4.48
CA THR A 120 -8.42 -23.51 -4.55
C THR A 120 -7.83 -22.26 -5.18
N ILE A 121 -8.44 -21.74 -6.23
CA ILE A 121 -8.03 -20.51 -6.88
C ILE A 121 -8.15 -19.32 -5.90
N ARG A 122 -9.28 -19.21 -5.21
CA ARG A 122 -9.49 -18.20 -4.16
C ARG A 122 -8.39 -18.25 -3.11
N THR A 123 -8.11 -19.43 -2.55
CA THR A 123 -7.09 -19.61 -1.51
C THR A 123 -5.69 -19.21 -1.98
N ARG A 124 -5.36 -19.45 -3.25
CA ARG A 124 -4.09 -19.01 -3.84
C ARG A 124 -4.05 -17.49 -4.00
N LEU A 125 -5.13 -16.89 -4.47
CA LEU A 125 -5.23 -15.43 -4.67
C LEU A 125 -5.17 -14.67 -3.35
N ASP A 126 -5.83 -15.16 -2.30
CA ASP A 126 -5.84 -14.54 -0.97
C ASP A 126 -4.43 -14.39 -0.36
N LYS A 127 -3.48 -15.21 -0.79
CA LYS A 127 -2.07 -15.13 -0.39
C LYS A 127 -1.27 -14.10 -1.19
N LEU A 128 -1.77 -13.67 -2.33
CA LEU A 128 -1.05 -12.83 -3.30
C LEU A 128 -1.59 -11.39 -3.35
N THR A 129 -2.84 -11.19 -2.98
CA THR A 129 -3.48 -9.88 -3.11
C THR A 129 -4.64 -9.71 -2.14
N THR A 130 -5.28 -8.55 -2.19
CA THR A 130 -6.39 -8.17 -1.32
C THR A 130 -7.72 -8.74 -1.78
N SER A 131 -8.68 -8.85 -0.85
CA SER A 131 -10.00 -9.43 -1.12
C SER A 131 -10.76 -8.74 -2.26
N GLY A 132 -10.66 -7.41 -2.39
CA GLY A 132 -11.33 -6.67 -3.46
C GLY A 132 -10.83 -7.07 -4.86
N ILE A 133 -9.53 -7.30 -4.99
CA ILE A 133 -8.93 -7.79 -6.25
C ILE A 133 -9.31 -9.25 -6.49
N VAL A 134 -9.30 -10.08 -5.45
CA VAL A 134 -9.71 -11.49 -5.54
C VAL A 134 -11.14 -11.63 -6.09
N GLU A 135 -12.08 -10.87 -5.54
CA GLU A 135 -13.49 -10.92 -5.99
C GLU A 135 -13.62 -10.51 -7.47
N ASN A 136 -12.95 -9.46 -7.88
CA ASN A 136 -12.92 -9.01 -9.27
C ASN A 136 -12.40 -10.11 -10.20
N ILE A 137 -11.26 -10.73 -9.86
CA ILE A 137 -10.67 -11.82 -10.65
C ILE A 137 -11.64 -13.00 -10.76
N LEU A 138 -12.23 -13.43 -9.64
CA LEU A 138 -13.15 -14.58 -9.64
C LEU A 138 -14.40 -14.33 -10.49
N GLN A 139 -14.85 -13.09 -10.59
CA GLN A 139 -15.94 -12.73 -11.50
C GLN A 139 -15.52 -12.83 -12.98
N ASN A 140 -14.27 -12.47 -13.29
CA ASN A 140 -13.78 -12.41 -14.66
C ASN A 140 -13.39 -13.79 -15.25
N ILE A 141 -13.13 -14.78 -14.41
CA ILE A 141 -12.72 -16.14 -14.84
C ILE A 141 -13.87 -17.16 -14.82
N LYS A 142 -15.11 -16.73 -14.64
CA LYS A 142 -16.31 -17.60 -14.62
C LYS A 142 -16.52 -18.40 -15.89
#